data_f9dfc2c3b95f612c3f08f5c864697118
#
_entry.id   f9dfc2c3b95f612c3f08f5c864697118
#
_cell.length_a   1.000
_cell.length_b   1.000
_cell.length_c   1.000
_cell.angle_alpha   90.00
_cell.angle_beta   90.00
_cell.angle_gamma   90.00
#
_symmetry.space_group_name_H-M   'P 1'
#
loop_
_entity.id
_entity.type
_entity.pdbx_description
1 polymer ?
#
loop_
_entity_poly.entity_id
_entity_poly.type
_entity_poly.pdbx_seq_one_letter_code
_entity_poly.pdbx_strand_id
1 'polypeptide(L)'
;MRHSAVILLAAALVAAPLAAQAPAGWQVRVDRSQNASDPDDVPNLKVMAMGKGFHVTGGPAGTFWNPANGVTGNYTVRATFALMKPSGHTNYYGLVFGGQALEGAKQKYLYFLVAQDGTYILRARSGEDVQDLGRMTHASVRQPGADGRSVNALEVRVAGNTIAFVVNGTVVQTTAKSGAMATTDGLVGVRVNHLLDVQVDGFEVQR
;
A
#
# COMPACT_ATOMS: atom_id res chain seq x y z
N MET A 1 64.59 11.10 26.31
CA MET A 1 63.59 10.02 26.14
C MET A 1 62.26 10.65 25.81
N ARG A 2 61.81 10.55 24.56
CA ARG A 2 60.51 11.11 24.10
C ARG A 2 59.49 9.95 24.05
N HIS A 3 58.44 10.03 24.87
CA HIS A 3 57.38 9.05 24.87
C HIS A 3 56.32 9.48 23.88
N SER A 4 56.17 8.72 22.78
CA SER A 4 55.10 8.91 21.81
C SER A 4 53.85 8.14 22.34
N ALA A 5 52.81 8.91 22.64
CA ALA A 5 51.54 8.32 23.00
C ALA A 5 50.76 8.00 21.68
N VAL A 6 50.46 6.73 21.47
CA VAL A 6 49.59 6.26 20.39
C VAL A 6 48.13 6.34 20.88
N ILE A 7 47.37 7.25 20.29
CA ILE A 7 45.93 7.37 20.53
C ILE A 7 45.22 6.38 19.60
N LEU A 8 44.70 5.30 20.12
CA LEU A 8 43.81 4.40 19.40
C LEU A 8 42.41 5.05 19.33
N LEU A 9 42.03 5.48 18.14
CA LEU A 9 40.68 5.93 17.84
C LEU A 9 39.79 4.68 17.64
N ALA A 10 38.99 4.32 18.61
CA ALA A 10 37.98 3.28 18.50
C ALA A 10 36.78 3.85 17.70
N ALA A 11 36.66 3.43 16.43
CA ALA A 11 35.47 3.73 15.63
C ALA A 11 34.30 2.88 16.17
N ALA A 12 33.38 3.53 16.88
CA ALA A 12 32.11 2.92 17.24
C ALA A 12 31.26 2.77 15.96
N LEU A 13 31.13 1.54 15.46
CA LEU A 13 30.12 1.20 14.47
C LEU A 13 28.74 1.36 15.15
N VAL A 14 28.08 2.48 14.87
CA VAL A 14 26.67 2.64 15.19
C VAL A 14 25.91 1.73 14.19
N ALA A 15 25.49 0.55 14.63
CA ALA A 15 24.54 -0.26 13.88
C ALA A 15 23.23 0.52 13.82
N ALA A 16 22.99 1.16 12.65
CA ALA A 16 21.67 1.71 12.37
C ALA A 16 20.64 0.57 12.49
N PRO A 17 19.48 0.78 13.15
CA PRO A 17 18.44 -0.22 13.16
C PRO A 17 18.11 -0.57 11.71
N LEU A 18 17.99 -1.86 11.37
CA LEU A 18 17.45 -2.30 10.09
C LEU A 18 16.02 -1.76 10.01
N ALA A 19 15.88 -0.52 9.57
CA ALA A 19 14.60 0.01 9.17
C ALA A 19 14.09 -0.88 8.05
N ALA A 20 12.86 -1.36 8.21
CA ALA A 20 12.14 -2.09 7.20
C ALA A 20 12.41 -1.48 5.82
N GLN A 21 13.17 -2.19 4.97
CA GLN A 21 13.61 -1.62 3.70
C GLN A 21 12.58 -1.97 2.64
N ALA A 22 11.80 -0.96 2.25
CA ALA A 22 11.03 -1.00 1.02
C ALA A 22 11.98 -1.29 -0.18
N PRO A 23 11.49 -1.84 -1.28
CA PRO A 23 12.30 -2.02 -2.48
C PRO A 23 12.97 -0.70 -2.90
N ALA A 24 14.12 -0.80 -3.58
CA ALA A 24 14.86 0.36 -4.03
C ALA A 24 13.95 1.35 -4.81
N GLY A 25 14.01 2.63 -4.45
CA GLY A 25 13.19 3.69 -5.02
C GLY A 25 11.77 3.81 -4.47
N TRP A 26 11.30 2.87 -3.66
CA TRP A 26 9.99 2.97 -3.01
C TRP A 26 10.07 3.80 -1.73
N GLN A 27 9.04 4.60 -1.54
CA GLN A 27 8.79 5.36 -0.32
C GLN A 27 7.63 4.74 0.45
N VAL A 28 7.63 4.98 1.75
CA VAL A 28 6.61 4.44 2.67
C VAL A 28 6.11 5.55 3.57
N ARG A 29 4.81 5.72 3.63
CA ARG A 29 4.14 6.48 4.68
C ARG A 29 3.45 5.50 5.62
N VAL A 30 3.72 5.64 6.90
CA VAL A 30 3.06 4.88 7.97
C VAL A 30 1.96 5.75 8.56
N ASP A 31 0.72 5.25 8.52
CA ASP A 31 -0.45 5.93 9.09
C ASP A 31 -0.73 5.32 10.48
N ARG A 32 -0.21 5.96 11.52
CA ARG A 32 -0.49 5.56 12.91
C ARG A 32 -1.77 6.24 13.42
N SER A 33 -2.41 5.57 14.37
CA SER A 33 -3.48 6.16 15.16
C SER A 33 -2.99 7.38 15.94
N GLN A 34 -3.87 8.34 16.16
CA GLN A 34 -3.61 9.43 17.12
C GLN A 34 -3.61 8.93 18.56
N ASN A 35 -4.23 7.79 18.83
CA ASN A 35 -4.15 7.12 20.11
C ASN A 35 -2.87 6.29 20.20
N ALA A 36 -1.89 6.75 21.00
CA ALA A 36 -0.60 6.07 21.17
C ALA A 36 -0.71 4.64 21.75
N SER A 37 -1.86 4.28 22.32
CA SER A 37 -2.13 2.96 22.90
C SER A 37 -2.98 2.09 21.96
N ASP A 38 -3.14 2.47 20.69
CA ASP A 38 -3.93 1.70 19.74
C ASP A 38 -3.27 0.33 19.49
N PRO A 39 -3.94 -0.78 19.81
CA PRO A 39 -3.39 -2.11 19.59
C PRO A 39 -3.12 -2.42 18.11
N ASP A 40 -3.81 -1.73 17.19
CA ASP A 40 -3.63 -1.89 15.76
C ASP A 40 -2.29 -1.30 15.26
N ASP A 41 -1.62 -0.49 16.08
CA ASP A 41 -0.30 0.07 15.78
C ASP A 41 0.87 -0.81 16.28
N VAL A 42 0.59 -1.97 16.85
CA VAL A 42 1.58 -2.90 17.41
C VAL A 42 1.47 -4.29 16.76
N PRO A 43 2.58 -4.90 16.34
CA PRO A 43 3.96 -4.41 16.30
C PRO A 43 4.19 -3.36 15.20
N ASN A 44 5.36 -2.75 15.21
CA ASN A 44 5.72 -1.81 14.13
C ASN A 44 5.59 -2.43 12.74
N LEU A 45 5.19 -1.62 11.76
CA LEU A 45 5.18 -2.02 10.36
C LEU A 45 6.58 -2.47 9.93
N LYS A 46 6.65 -3.64 9.32
CA LYS A 46 7.87 -4.19 8.69
C LYS A 46 7.64 -4.33 7.21
N VAL A 47 8.65 -3.95 6.43
CA VAL A 47 8.65 -4.11 4.98
C VAL A 47 9.93 -4.84 4.59
N MET A 48 9.82 -5.86 3.78
CA MET A 48 10.96 -6.64 3.31
C MET A 48 10.87 -6.78 1.79
N ALA A 49 11.91 -6.33 1.08
CA ALA A 49 12.00 -6.52 -0.36
C ALA A 49 12.08 -8.02 -0.71
N MET A 50 11.33 -8.44 -1.73
CA MET A 50 11.28 -9.83 -2.21
C MET A 50 11.34 -9.85 -3.75
N GLY A 51 12.52 -10.10 -4.31
CA GLY A 51 12.69 -10.06 -5.77
C GLY A 51 12.27 -8.71 -6.35
N LYS A 52 11.22 -8.69 -7.17
CA LYS A 52 10.64 -7.44 -7.72
C LYS A 52 9.49 -6.88 -6.88
N GLY A 53 9.06 -7.61 -5.85
CA GLY A 53 7.98 -7.24 -4.95
C GLY A 53 8.45 -6.97 -3.52
N PHE A 54 7.54 -6.99 -2.59
CA PHE A 54 7.83 -6.79 -1.16
C PHE A 54 6.78 -7.45 -0.27
N HIS A 55 7.16 -7.69 0.96
CA HIS A 55 6.33 -8.27 2.01
C HIS A 55 6.10 -7.24 3.10
N VAL A 56 4.85 -7.03 3.47
CA VAL A 56 4.41 -6.09 4.52
C VAL A 56 3.80 -6.89 5.66
N THR A 57 4.31 -6.67 6.87
CA THR A 57 3.76 -7.27 8.09
C THR A 57 3.71 -6.25 9.22
N GLY A 58 2.73 -6.38 10.10
CA GLY A 58 2.71 -5.62 11.35
C GLY A 58 1.56 -4.63 11.48
N GLY A 59 1.64 -3.81 12.52
CA GLY A 59 0.58 -3.04 13.09
C GLY A 59 0.00 -1.95 12.22
N PRO A 60 0.62 -0.76 12.12
CA PRO A 60 -0.04 0.38 11.48
C PRO A 60 -0.21 0.21 9.97
N ALA A 61 -1.19 0.91 9.42
CA ALA A 61 -1.40 0.95 7.98
C ALA A 61 -0.24 1.63 7.26
N GLY A 62 0.08 1.15 6.04
CA GLY A 62 1.12 1.72 5.20
C GLY A 62 0.65 2.03 3.79
N THR A 63 1.11 3.15 3.26
CA THR A 63 0.99 3.51 1.84
C THR A 63 2.38 3.52 1.22
N PHE A 64 2.53 2.82 0.10
CA PHE A 64 3.80 2.54 -0.57
C PHE A 64 3.74 3.04 -1.99
N TRP A 65 4.73 3.78 -2.45
CA TRP A 65 4.81 4.29 -3.82
C TRP A 65 6.26 4.46 -4.27
N ASN A 66 6.45 4.46 -5.58
CA ASN A 66 7.72 4.87 -6.17
C ASN A 66 7.47 6.20 -6.91
N PRO A 67 8.21 7.29 -6.62
CA PRO A 67 8.05 8.59 -7.29
C PRO A 67 8.20 8.53 -8.82
N ALA A 68 8.90 7.52 -9.34
CA ALA A 68 9.01 7.29 -10.79
C ALA A 68 7.70 6.81 -11.44
N ASN A 69 6.71 6.38 -10.65
CA ASN A 69 5.43 5.86 -11.11
C ASN A 69 4.32 6.93 -11.19
N GLY A 70 4.68 8.16 -11.57
CA GLY A 70 3.70 9.19 -11.90
C GLY A 70 2.97 8.88 -13.20
N VAL A 71 1.66 9.10 -13.24
CA VAL A 71 0.78 8.85 -14.40
C VAL A 71 -0.11 10.03 -14.70
N THR A 72 -0.49 10.17 -15.97
CA THR A 72 -1.46 11.15 -16.44
C THR A 72 -2.31 10.56 -17.57
N GLY A 73 -3.55 11.02 -17.68
CA GLY A 73 -4.44 10.62 -18.78
C GLY A 73 -4.92 9.16 -18.64
N ASN A 74 -4.70 8.38 -19.69
CA ASN A 74 -5.07 6.96 -19.73
C ASN A 74 -3.92 6.11 -19.19
N TYR A 75 -4.23 5.16 -18.30
CA TYR A 75 -3.25 4.22 -17.79
C TYR A 75 -3.91 3.01 -17.13
N THR A 76 -3.12 2.00 -16.91
CA THR A 76 -3.46 0.84 -16.09
C THR A 76 -2.40 0.66 -15.02
N VAL A 77 -2.83 0.50 -13.76
CA VAL A 77 -1.98 0.05 -12.67
C VAL A 77 -2.48 -1.29 -12.16
N ARG A 78 -1.56 -2.24 -11.92
CA ARG A 78 -1.89 -3.58 -11.44
C ARG A 78 -0.84 -4.11 -10.47
N ALA A 79 -1.26 -5.03 -9.59
CA ALA A 79 -0.40 -5.82 -8.74
C ALA A 79 -1.12 -7.09 -8.28
N THR A 80 -0.35 -8.08 -7.88
CA THR A 80 -0.84 -9.30 -7.23
C THR A 80 -0.55 -9.22 -5.74
N PHE A 81 -1.56 -9.52 -4.94
CA PHE A 81 -1.51 -9.49 -3.49
C PHE A 81 -1.74 -10.90 -2.96
N ALA A 82 -0.80 -11.43 -2.19
CA ALA A 82 -0.99 -12.66 -1.44
C ALA A 82 -1.18 -12.29 0.04
N LEU A 83 -2.40 -12.44 0.54
CA LEU A 83 -2.68 -12.41 1.97
C LEU A 83 -2.12 -13.69 2.59
N MET A 84 -1.13 -13.56 3.46
CA MET A 84 -0.43 -14.69 4.10
C MET A 84 -1.07 -15.04 5.44
N LYS A 85 -1.65 -14.04 6.11
CA LYS A 85 -2.39 -14.20 7.36
C LYS A 85 -3.45 -13.10 7.46
N PRO A 86 -4.72 -13.45 7.68
CA PRO A 86 -5.78 -12.49 7.93
C PRO A 86 -5.59 -11.83 9.30
N SER A 87 -6.06 -10.61 9.45
CA SER A 87 -6.17 -9.95 10.75
C SER A 87 -7.39 -10.45 11.53
N GLY A 88 -7.45 -10.15 12.82
CA GLY A 88 -8.56 -10.54 13.70
C GLY A 88 -9.91 -9.88 13.37
N HIS A 89 -9.89 -8.82 12.56
CA HIS A 89 -11.07 -8.13 12.02
C HIS A 89 -10.86 -7.78 10.54
N THR A 90 -11.91 -7.35 9.84
CA THR A 90 -11.83 -7.08 8.40
C THR A 90 -10.90 -5.89 8.12
N ASN A 91 -9.79 -6.17 7.45
CA ASN A 91 -8.84 -5.19 6.97
C ASN A 91 -8.57 -5.33 5.47
N TYR A 92 -8.11 -4.24 4.85
CA TYR A 92 -8.06 -4.09 3.40
C TYR A 92 -6.64 -3.86 2.89
N TYR A 93 -6.37 -4.35 1.69
CA TYR A 93 -5.12 -4.14 0.97
C TYR A 93 -5.38 -3.99 -0.54
N GLY A 94 -4.53 -3.27 -1.24
CA GLY A 94 -4.67 -3.11 -2.68
C GLY A 94 -3.99 -1.87 -3.25
N LEU A 95 -4.59 -1.28 -4.27
CA LEU A 95 -4.00 -0.25 -5.12
C LEU A 95 -4.37 1.17 -4.68
N VAL A 96 -3.39 2.07 -4.83
CA VAL A 96 -3.51 3.53 -4.70
C VAL A 96 -3.30 4.15 -6.08
N PHE A 97 -4.09 5.18 -6.42
CA PHE A 97 -3.96 5.94 -7.66
C PHE A 97 -4.36 7.41 -7.47
N GLY A 98 -3.99 8.28 -8.40
CA GLY A 98 -4.24 9.71 -8.29
C GLY A 98 -3.53 10.37 -7.09
N GLY A 99 -2.38 9.81 -6.68
CA GLY A 99 -1.66 10.22 -5.48
C GLY A 99 -0.96 11.57 -5.62
N GLN A 100 -1.13 12.44 -4.63
CA GLN A 100 -0.48 13.75 -4.50
C GLN A 100 0.01 13.96 -3.08
N ALA A 101 1.20 14.53 -2.91
CA ALA A 101 1.82 14.83 -1.62
C ALA A 101 1.74 13.66 -0.61
N LEU A 102 2.01 12.44 -1.08
CA LEU A 102 1.81 11.21 -0.30
C LEU A 102 2.65 11.13 0.97
N GLU A 103 3.80 11.82 1.01
CA GLU A 103 4.71 11.91 2.15
C GLU A 103 4.17 12.79 3.29
N GLY A 104 3.31 13.76 2.97
CA GLY A 104 2.92 14.84 3.89
C GLY A 104 1.51 14.71 4.47
N ALA A 105 1.18 15.61 5.41
CA ALA A 105 -0.16 15.69 6.00
C ALA A 105 -1.25 16.11 5.00
N LYS A 106 -0.85 16.71 3.86
CA LYS A 106 -1.76 17.13 2.78
C LYS A 106 -1.95 16.07 1.70
N GLN A 107 -1.64 14.81 2.01
CA GLN A 107 -1.78 13.69 1.09
C GLN A 107 -3.19 13.63 0.48
N LYS A 108 -3.26 13.31 -0.81
CA LYS A 108 -4.53 13.03 -1.49
C LYS A 108 -4.34 11.80 -2.37
N TYR A 109 -5.28 10.88 -2.35
CA TYR A 109 -5.27 9.72 -3.24
C TYR A 109 -6.62 9.01 -3.25
N LEU A 110 -6.83 8.27 -4.31
CA LEU A 110 -7.91 7.29 -4.43
C LEU A 110 -7.34 5.90 -4.14
N TYR A 111 -8.17 5.01 -3.60
CA TYR A 111 -7.74 3.64 -3.39
C TYR A 111 -8.85 2.62 -3.61
N PHE A 112 -8.43 1.50 -4.19
CA PHE A 112 -9.20 0.32 -4.45
C PHE A 112 -8.57 -0.85 -3.70
N LEU A 113 -9.25 -1.33 -2.68
CA LEU A 113 -8.74 -2.37 -1.80
C LEU A 113 -9.73 -3.52 -1.69
N VAL A 114 -9.20 -4.73 -1.47
CA VAL A 114 -9.97 -5.94 -1.17
C VAL A 114 -9.70 -6.41 0.26
N ALA A 115 -10.60 -7.22 0.81
CA ALA A 115 -10.48 -7.78 2.14
C ALA A 115 -10.68 -9.30 2.19
N GLN A 116 -10.33 -9.87 3.34
CA GLN A 116 -10.43 -11.30 3.65
C GLN A 116 -11.86 -11.85 3.65
N ASP A 117 -12.87 -10.98 3.78
CA ASP A 117 -14.29 -11.35 3.81
C ASP A 117 -14.97 -11.34 2.42
N GLY A 118 -14.20 -11.18 1.34
CA GLY A 118 -14.72 -11.12 -0.03
C GLY A 118 -15.27 -9.76 -0.44
N THR A 119 -15.08 -8.73 0.41
CA THR A 119 -15.47 -7.36 0.07
C THR A 119 -14.35 -6.58 -0.60
N TYR A 120 -14.73 -5.53 -1.33
CA TYR A 120 -13.83 -4.48 -1.79
C TYR A 120 -14.39 -3.11 -1.44
N ILE A 121 -13.50 -2.14 -1.34
CA ILE A 121 -13.83 -0.75 -1.06
C ILE A 121 -13.21 0.20 -2.08
N LEU A 122 -13.93 1.28 -2.35
CA LEU A 122 -13.45 2.45 -3.05
C LEU A 122 -13.50 3.64 -2.09
N ARG A 123 -12.41 4.37 -1.95
CA ARG A 123 -12.34 5.54 -1.09
C ARG A 123 -11.47 6.62 -1.67
N ALA A 124 -11.73 7.86 -1.27
CA ALA A 124 -10.87 9.01 -1.51
C ALA A 124 -10.33 9.53 -0.18
N ARG A 125 -9.02 9.78 -0.12
CA ARG A 125 -8.37 10.40 1.04
C ARG A 125 -7.91 11.82 0.71
N SER A 126 -8.12 12.75 1.63
CA SER A 126 -7.60 14.11 1.57
C SER A 126 -7.14 14.54 2.96
N GLY A 127 -5.83 14.54 3.18
CA GLY A 127 -5.27 14.70 4.52
C GLY A 127 -5.68 13.56 5.44
N GLU A 128 -6.37 13.88 6.53
CA GLU A 128 -6.93 12.89 7.46
C GLU A 128 -8.35 12.46 7.08
N ASP A 129 -9.05 13.24 6.25
CA ASP A 129 -10.40 12.94 5.83
C ASP A 129 -10.42 11.76 4.86
N VAL A 130 -11.38 10.86 5.06
CA VAL A 130 -11.63 9.71 4.21
C VAL A 130 -13.10 9.73 3.78
N GLN A 131 -13.33 9.90 2.49
CA GLN A 131 -14.65 9.77 1.89
C GLN A 131 -14.87 8.33 1.45
N ASP A 132 -15.92 7.68 1.95
CA ASP A 132 -16.36 6.36 1.48
C ASP A 132 -17.10 6.52 0.15
N LEU A 133 -16.65 5.79 -0.87
CA LEU A 133 -17.24 5.78 -2.21
C LEU A 133 -17.93 4.46 -2.52
N GLY A 134 -17.92 3.53 -1.58
CA GLY A 134 -18.63 2.27 -1.62
C GLY A 134 -17.85 1.09 -1.04
N ARG A 135 -18.60 0.19 -0.41
CA ARG A 135 -18.17 -1.14 0.03
C ARG A 135 -19.10 -2.18 -0.57
N MET A 136 -18.57 -3.11 -1.34
CA MET A 136 -19.32 -4.13 -2.06
C MET A 136 -18.69 -5.50 -1.88
N THR A 137 -19.50 -6.54 -2.01
CA THR A 137 -19.04 -7.94 -2.08
C THR A 137 -19.03 -8.39 -3.53
N HIS A 138 -18.00 -9.15 -3.93
CA HIS A 138 -17.96 -9.73 -5.27
C HIS A 138 -17.29 -11.11 -5.24
N ALA A 139 -17.86 -12.07 -5.97
CA ALA A 139 -17.37 -13.45 -6.02
C ALA A 139 -15.92 -13.59 -6.57
N SER A 140 -15.45 -12.61 -7.35
CA SER A 140 -14.07 -12.58 -7.83
C SER A 140 -13.05 -12.23 -6.75
N VAL A 141 -13.45 -11.67 -5.60
CA VAL A 141 -12.55 -11.46 -4.46
C VAL A 141 -12.38 -12.78 -3.73
N ARG A 142 -11.21 -13.39 -3.88
CA ARG A 142 -10.90 -14.67 -3.24
C ARG A 142 -10.70 -14.47 -1.75
N GLN A 143 -11.45 -15.23 -0.96
CA GLN A 143 -11.31 -15.28 0.48
C GLN A 143 -10.20 -16.28 0.88
N PRO A 144 -9.61 -16.16 2.08
CA PRO A 144 -8.67 -17.13 2.60
C PRO A 144 -9.22 -18.55 2.62
N GLY A 145 -8.40 -19.49 2.16
CA GLY A 145 -8.68 -20.92 2.30
C GLY A 145 -8.46 -21.42 3.73
N ALA A 146 -8.47 -22.74 3.90
CA ALA A 146 -8.25 -23.39 5.20
C ALA A 146 -6.87 -23.11 5.81
N ASP A 147 -5.88 -22.75 4.97
CA ASP A 147 -4.53 -22.32 5.37
C ASP A 147 -4.44 -20.84 5.76
N GLY A 148 -5.56 -20.12 5.75
CA GLY A 148 -5.63 -18.68 6.03
C GLY A 148 -5.10 -17.79 4.91
N ARG A 149 -4.84 -18.31 3.71
CA ARG A 149 -4.22 -17.58 2.61
C ARG A 149 -5.18 -17.33 1.45
N SER A 150 -4.98 -16.20 0.77
CA SER A 150 -5.65 -15.90 -0.49
C SER A 150 -4.75 -15.08 -1.42
N VAL A 151 -4.96 -15.21 -2.73
CA VAL A 151 -4.23 -14.44 -3.73
C VAL A 151 -5.24 -13.70 -4.60
N ASN A 152 -5.11 -12.37 -4.68
CA ASN A 152 -5.94 -11.52 -5.51
C ASN A 152 -5.06 -10.63 -6.41
N ALA A 153 -5.27 -10.71 -7.71
CA ALA A 153 -4.72 -9.78 -8.70
C ALA A 153 -5.67 -8.60 -8.85
N LEU A 154 -5.19 -7.39 -8.57
CA LEU A 154 -5.98 -6.17 -8.67
C LEU A 154 -5.48 -5.31 -9.82
N GLU A 155 -6.42 -4.60 -10.47
CA GLU A 155 -6.10 -3.69 -11.55
C GLU A 155 -7.07 -2.51 -11.54
N VAL A 156 -6.55 -1.30 -11.76
CA VAL A 156 -7.31 -0.08 -12.02
C VAL A 156 -6.98 0.39 -13.42
N ARG A 157 -8.00 0.49 -14.28
CA ARG A 157 -7.89 0.99 -15.65
C ARG A 157 -8.56 2.35 -15.75
N VAL A 158 -7.79 3.37 -16.09
CA VAL A 158 -8.29 4.72 -16.36
C VAL A 158 -8.28 4.92 -17.87
N ALA A 159 -9.45 5.13 -18.45
CA ALA A 159 -9.60 5.32 -19.90
C ALA A 159 -10.66 6.38 -20.21
N GLY A 160 -10.23 7.49 -20.83
CA GLY A 160 -11.10 8.62 -21.11
C GLY A 160 -11.76 9.16 -19.83
N ASN A 161 -13.08 9.09 -19.79
CA ASN A 161 -13.88 9.55 -18.64
C ASN A 161 -14.37 8.41 -17.75
N THR A 162 -13.71 7.24 -17.77
CA THR A 162 -14.12 6.07 -17.00
C THR A 162 -12.96 5.47 -16.24
N ILE A 163 -13.27 4.82 -15.11
CA ILE A 163 -12.36 4.05 -14.29
C ILE A 163 -12.98 2.66 -14.10
N ALA A 164 -12.27 1.62 -14.51
CA ALA A 164 -12.68 0.23 -14.28
C ALA A 164 -11.80 -0.38 -13.19
N PHE A 165 -12.46 -1.06 -12.24
CA PHE A 165 -11.84 -1.81 -11.15
C PHE A 165 -11.93 -3.29 -11.44
N VAL A 166 -10.80 -3.99 -11.39
CA VAL A 166 -10.68 -5.37 -11.82
C VAL A 166 -10.10 -6.22 -10.69
N VAL A 167 -10.74 -7.36 -10.42
CA VAL A 167 -10.24 -8.37 -9.48
C VAL A 167 -10.15 -9.70 -10.21
N ASN A 168 -8.97 -10.31 -10.20
CA ASN A 168 -8.72 -11.63 -10.81
C ASN A 168 -9.20 -11.73 -12.27
N GLY A 169 -8.99 -10.65 -13.05
CA GLY A 169 -9.38 -10.55 -14.47
C GLY A 169 -10.85 -10.16 -14.70
N THR A 170 -11.67 -10.07 -13.66
CA THR A 170 -13.08 -9.68 -13.76
C THR A 170 -13.27 -8.21 -13.42
N VAL A 171 -13.94 -7.43 -14.27
CA VAL A 171 -14.36 -6.06 -13.95
C VAL A 171 -15.46 -6.15 -12.89
N VAL A 172 -15.15 -5.69 -11.67
CA VAL A 172 -16.10 -5.71 -10.54
C VAL A 172 -16.91 -4.42 -10.44
N GLN A 173 -16.38 -3.33 -10.99
CA GLN A 173 -17.08 -2.05 -11.06
C GLN A 173 -16.49 -1.16 -12.15
N THR A 174 -17.32 -0.32 -12.74
CA THR A 174 -16.92 0.80 -13.60
C THR A 174 -17.62 2.07 -13.10
N THR A 175 -16.89 3.19 -13.04
CA THR A 175 -17.43 4.49 -12.64
C THR A 175 -16.93 5.60 -13.55
N ALA A 176 -17.63 6.73 -13.57
CA ALA A 176 -17.18 7.92 -14.26
C ALA A 176 -16.08 8.64 -13.46
N LYS A 177 -15.18 9.34 -14.16
CA LYS A 177 -14.24 10.31 -13.56
C LYS A 177 -15.00 11.57 -13.17
N SER A 178 -15.67 11.54 -12.03
CA SER A 178 -16.48 12.67 -11.52
C SER A 178 -16.43 12.74 -10.01
N GLY A 179 -16.85 13.88 -9.44
CA GLY A 179 -16.86 14.08 -8.00
C GLY A 179 -15.48 13.82 -7.37
N ALA A 180 -15.43 13.00 -6.33
CA ALA A 180 -14.17 12.63 -5.67
C ALA A 180 -13.19 11.85 -6.58
N MET A 181 -13.68 11.21 -7.66
CA MET A 181 -12.87 10.48 -8.63
C MET A 181 -12.53 11.30 -9.89
N ALA A 182 -12.79 12.61 -9.92
CA ALA A 182 -12.54 13.47 -11.10
C ALA A 182 -11.05 13.55 -11.46
N THR A 183 -10.15 13.50 -10.47
CA THR A 183 -8.71 13.57 -10.66
C THR A 183 -8.08 12.21 -10.39
N THR A 184 -7.53 11.60 -11.43
CA THR A 184 -6.83 10.30 -11.36
C THR A 184 -5.35 10.40 -11.69
N ASP A 185 -4.89 11.57 -12.15
CA ASP A 185 -3.48 11.85 -12.46
C ASP A 185 -2.67 12.00 -11.17
N GLY A 186 -1.45 11.50 -11.17
CA GLY A 186 -0.55 11.56 -10.02
C GLY A 186 0.22 10.27 -9.79
N LEU A 187 0.64 10.03 -8.55
CA LEU A 187 1.37 8.83 -8.17
C LEU A 187 0.43 7.63 -8.05
N VAL A 188 0.96 6.46 -8.39
CA VAL A 188 0.30 5.18 -8.15
C VAL A 188 1.14 4.34 -7.21
N GLY A 189 0.48 3.45 -6.45
CA GLY A 189 1.14 2.66 -5.44
C GLY A 189 0.23 1.60 -4.81
N VAL A 190 0.58 1.23 -3.59
CA VAL A 190 -0.07 0.16 -2.82
C VAL A 190 -0.44 0.68 -1.44
N ARG A 191 -1.56 0.20 -0.89
CA ARG A 191 -1.93 0.39 0.50
C ARG A 191 -2.19 -0.95 1.16
N VAL A 192 -1.63 -1.12 2.36
CA VAL A 192 -1.90 -2.26 3.25
C VAL A 192 -2.38 -1.68 4.57
N ASN A 193 -3.60 -2.03 5.00
CA ASN A 193 -4.14 -1.57 6.27
C ASN A 193 -3.51 -2.38 7.43
N HIS A 194 -3.86 -1.99 8.66
CA HIS A 194 -3.22 -2.49 9.88
C HIS A 194 -3.41 -3.99 10.11
N LEU A 195 -2.49 -4.58 10.86
CA LEU A 195 -2.50 -6.00 11.32
C LEU A 195 -2.55 -7.04 10.19
N LEU A 196 -2.17 -6.68 8.98
CA LEU A 196 -2.13 -7.59 7.84
C LEU A 196 -0.72 -8.14 7.61
N ASP A 197 -0.69 -9.33 7.00
CA ASP A 197 0.49 -10.00 6.49
C ASP A 197 0.28 -10.23 4.99
N VAL A 198 0.89 -9.38 4.15
CA VAL A 198 0.62 -9.31 2.70
C VAL A 198 1.90 -9.26 1.90
N GLN A 199 2.04 -10.14 0.94
CA GLN A 199 3.05 -10.05 -0.11
C GLN A 199 2.47 -9.33 -1.33
N VAL A 200 3.26 -8.41 -1.90
CA VAL A 200 2.92 -7.65 -3.10
C VAL A 200 3.92 -8.01 -4.19
N ASP A 201 3.43 -8.46 -5.34
CA ASP A 201 4.25 -8.83 -6.49
C ASP A 201 3.66 -8.29 -7.79
N GLY A 202 4.49 -8.21 -8.84
CA GLY A 202 4.06 -7.82 -10.19
C GLY A 202 3.43 -6.43 -10.26
N PHE A 203 3.86 -5.47 -9.39
CA PHE A 203 3.41 -4.09 -9.52
C PHE A 203 3.87 -3.51 -10.85
N GLU A 204 2.93 -3.09 -11.66
CA GLU A 204 3.18 -2.61 -13.01
C GLU A 204 2.28 -1.42 -13.34
N VAL A 205 2.83 -0.49 -14.12
CA VAL A 205 2.14 0.68 -14.68
C VAL A 205 2.28 0.66 -16.18
N GLN A 206 1.15 0.60 -16.89
CA GLN A 206 1.07 0.75 -18.36
C GLN A 206 0.47 2.12 -18.68
N ARG A 207 1.11 2.83 -19.60
CA ARG A 207 0.71 4.17 -20.09
C ARG A 207 0.30 4.09 -21.53
#